data_07bb723de39dc7b077f3555d41b26479
#
_entry.id   07bb723de39dc7b077f3555d41b26479
#
_cell.length_a   1.000
_cell.length_b   1.000
_cell.length_c   1.000
_cell.angle_alpha   90.00
_cell.angle_beta   90.00
_cell.angle_gamma   90.00
#
_symmetry.space_group_name_H-M   'P 1'
#
loop_
_entity.id
_entity.type
_entity.pdbx_description
1 polymer ?
#
loop_
_entity_poly.entity_id
_entity_poly.type
_entity_poly.pdbx_seq_one_letter_code
_entity_poly.pdbx_strand_id
1 'polypeptide(L)'
;MKTFLFTVLCGMLLAGQAMAQAVNTLPQVLDSKVKSVQIAPSSNPYLPPIYVMGSDDVLNITFDYLDYDVHYLRYSVRHCNANWQPSVLVPSEYVSGFNEADITDYAQSNSTFVHYYNYNFTLPNADMQFYKSGNYLLTVYEQDNPETVLFQARLAVCENTVAVHVDATSRTDVDYNDRHQQVSFTVDYKQGLIADPYNELTAVVSQNSRLDNEVYLTRPFMVSPGQVTYDHNRSLIFPAGNEYRRIETVNLHSLNMGVERVQYFEPYYHATLRVDEARAASPYLYDKTQHGHFTIRNAESDYSATESDYLVTHFSLDCDRMTGGKIYVQGAFTQGLPAADCEMHYDQPSGTYTCDMLLKQGAYNYQYLWVPNGSSVGQTGPIEGDKYQTTNEYLVKVYDRPSGERYDRLIGYGINYGGK
;
A
#
# COMPACT_ATOMS: atom_id res chain seq x y z
N MET A 1 -74.17 27.50 -23.87
CA MET A 1 -72.77 27.89 -23.94
C MET A 1 -71.96 26.88 -23.07
N LYS A 2 -71.30 25.95 -23.69
CA LYS A 2 -70.53 24.88 -22.99
C LYS A 2 -69.06 25.27 -23.03
N THR A 3 -68.47 25.52 -21.87
CA THR A 3 -67.05 25.83 -21.68
C THR A 3 -66.33 24.56 -21.55
N PHE A 4 -65.38 24.26 -22.46
CA PHE A 4 -64.47 23.14 -22.42
C PHE A 4 -63.28 23.49 -21.56
N LEU A 5 -63.06 22.76 -20.50
CA LEU A 5 -61.83 22.83 -19.67
C LEU A 5 -60.79 21.88 -20.22
N PHE A 6 -59.66 22.41 -20.72
CA PHE A 6 -58.50 21.63 -21.18
C PHE A 6 -57.55 21.46 -19.99
N THR A 7 -57.46 20.24 -19.46
CA THR A 7 -56.51 19.90 -18.40
C THR A 7 -55.22 19.45 -19.07
N VAL A 8 -54.17 20.26 -19.00
CA VAL A 8 -52.82 19.88 -19.43
C VAL A 8 -52.16 19.08 -18.31
N LEU A 9 -51.99 17.77 -18.55
CA LEU A 9 -51.23 16.87 -17.66
C LEU A 9 -49.75 17.01 -17.96
N CYS A 10 -49.04 17.78 -17.12
CA CYS A 10 -47.60 17.93 -17.21
C CYS A 10 -46.93 16.72 -16.49
N GLY A 11 -46.54 15.72 -17.29
CA GLY A 11 -45.78 14.59 -16.79
C GLY A 11 -44.36 15.02 -16.44
N MET A 12 -44.05 15.19 -15.16
CA MET A 12 -42.67 15.30 -14.71
C MET A 12 -41.97 13.92 -14.84
N LEU A 13 -41.17 13.77 -15.87
CA LEU A 13 -40.15 12.72 -15.96
C LEU A 13 -39.10 13.03 -14.89
N LEU A 14 -39.20 12.43 -13.73
CA LEU A 14 -38.11 12.31 -12.77
C LEU A 14 -37.07 11.36 -13.39
N ALA A 15 -36.13 11.93 -14.13
CA ALA A 15 -34.88 11.24 -14.47
C ALA A 15 -34.09 11.08 -13.16
N GLY A 16 -34.28 9.94 -12.50
CA GLY A 16 -33.42 9.53 -11.41
C GLY A 16 -32.00 9.37 -11.98
N GLN A 17 -31.15 10.37 -11.75
CA GLN A 17 -29.72 10.19 -11.91
C GLN A 17 -29.32 9.18 -10.81
N ALA A 18 -29.17 7.93 -11.17
CA ALA A 18 -28.40 6.99 -10.37
C ALA A 18 -26.99 7.57 -10.29
N MET A 19 -26.68 8.26 -9.20
CA MET A 19 -25.30 8.57 -8.86
C MET A 19 -24.60 7.20 -8.73
N ALA A 20 -23.78 6.88 -9.72
CA ALA A 20 -22.90 5.72 -9.61
C ALA A 20 -22.06 5.97 -8.36
N GLN A 21 -22.29 5.15 -7.33
CA GLN A 21 -21.53 5.23 -6.09
C GLN A 21 -20.06 5.04 -6.48
N ALA A 22 -19.22 6.02 -6.14
CA ALA A 22 -17.80 5.94 -6.45
C ALA A 22 -17.25 4.65 -5.87
N VAL A 23 -16.69 3.79 -6.73
CA VAL A 23 -16.11 2.52 -6.30
C VAL A 23 -14.91 2.84 -5.42
N ASN A 24 -14.91 2.35 -4.18
CA ASN A 24 -13.73 2.45 -3.34
C ASN A 24 -12.64 1.53 -3.89
N THR A 25 -11.50 2.08 -4.25
CA THR A 25 -10.35 1.36 -4.81
C THR A 25 -9.12 1.45 -3.90
N LEU A 26 -9.29 1.91 -2.66
CA LEU A 26 -8.23 1.81 -1.65
C LEU A 26 -8.06 0.35 -1.21
N PRO A 27 -6.84 -0.07 -0.88
CA PRO A 27 -6.65 -1.34 -0.19
C PRO A 27 -7.48 -1.36 1.09
N GLN A 28 -8.18 -2.47 1.36
CA GLN A 28 -8.99 -2.62 2.55
C GLN A 28 -9.16 -4.08 2.92
N VAL A 29 -8.99 -4.38 4.19
CA VAL A 29 -9.35 -5.65 4.81
C VAL A 29 -10.74 -5.49 5.40
N LEU A 30 -11.71 -6.24 4.87
CA LEU A 30 -13.13 -6.12 5.20
C LEU A 30 -13.57 -7.22 6.18
N ASP A 31 -12.92 -8.37 6.15
CA ASP A 31 -13.12 -9.42 7.13
C ASP A 31 -11.98 -9.39 8.16
N SER A 32 -12.33 -9.24 9.43
CA SER A 32 -11.37 -9.16 10.54
C SER A 32 -10.53 -10.42 10.75
N LYS A 33 -10.95 -11.56 10.22
CA LYS A 33 -10.20 -12.82 10.23
C LYS A 33 -9.07 -12.86 9.20
N VAL A 34 -9.10 -11.99 8.19
CA VAL A 34 -8.00 -11.87 7.22
C VAL A 34 -6.82 -11.16 7.86
N LYS A 35 -5.64 -11.76 7.79
CA LYS A 35 -4.40 -11.22 8.33
C LYS A 35 -3.23 -11.44 7.36
N SER A 36 -2.16 -10.70 7.61
CA SER A 36 -0.85 -10.88 6.96
C SER A 36 -0.90 -10.85 5.43
N VAL A 37 -1.74 -9.99 4.83
CA VAL A 37 -1.83 -9.86 3.37
C VAL A 37 -0.51 -9.29 2.84
N GLN A 38 0.11 -10.02 1.90
CA GLN A 38 1.34 -9.61 1.21
C GLN A 38 1.18 -9.82 -0.28
N ILE A 39 1.66 -8.85 -1.08
CA ILE A 39 1.74 -8.94 -2.54
C ILE A 39 3.10 -8.41 -2.94
N ALA A 40 3.91 -9.24 -3.54
CA ALA A 40 5.25 -8.85 -3.98
C ALA A 40 5.74 -9.71 -5.14
N PRO A 41 6.70 -9.22 -5.95
CA PRO A 41 7.39 -10.03 -6.95
C PRO A 41 8.08 -11.24 -6.32
N SER A 42 8.01 -12.39 -7.00
CA SER A 42 8.64 -13.64 -6.52
C SER A 42 10.16 -13.53 -6.39
N SER A 43 10.77 -12.67 -7.19
CA SER A 43 12.21 -12.40 -7.17
C SER A 43 12.68 -11.65 -5.91
N ASN A 44 11.83 -10.76 -5.35
CA ASN A 44 12.19 -9.96 -4.19
C ASN A 44 10.95 -9.42 -3.45
N PRO A 45 10.68 -9.86 -2.21
CA PRO A 45 9.50 -9.48 -1.44
C PRO A 45 9.48 -8.00 -0.97
N TYR A 46 10.58 -7.27 -1.16
CA TYR A 46 10.67 -5.84 -0.81
C TYR A 46 10.43 -4.91 -1.99
N LEU A 47 10.19 -5.45 -3.20
CA LEU A 47 9.82 -4.64 -4.35
C LEU A 47 8.32 -4.32 -4.35
N PRO A 48 7.92 -3.18 -4.96
CA PRO A 48 6.50 -2.85 -5.08
C PRO A 48 5.75 -3.91 -5.90
N PRO A 49 4.44 -4.09 -5.69
CA PRO A 49 3.62 -5.10 -6.35
C PRO A 49 3.38 -4.75 -7.84
N ILE A 50 4.44 -4.77 -8.64
CA ILE A 50 4.43 -4.46 -10.07
C ILE A 50 4.90 -5.68 -10.85
N TYR A 51 3.99 -6.27 -11.67
CA TYR A 51 4.34 -7.28 -12.64
C TYR A 51 4.83 -6.62 -13.93
N VAL A 52 5.98 -7.05 -14.45
CA VAL A 52 6.49 -6.60 -15.76
C VAL A 52 6.04 -7.59 -16.83
N MET A 53 5.28 -7.10 -17.80
CA MET A 53 4.73 -7.95 -18.87
C MET A 53 5.84 -8.66 -19.67
N GLY A 54 5.67 -9.95 -19.83
CA GLY A 54 6.62 -10.79 -20.55
C GLY A 54 7.89 -11.17 -19.77
N SER A 55 7.98 -10.82 -18.47
CA SER A 55 9.02 -11.35 -17.60
C SER A 55 8.63 -12.74 -17.07
N ASP A 56 9.63 -13.49 -16.62
CA ASP A 56 9.43 -14.76 -15.92
C ASP A 56 9.05 -14.56 -14.44
N ASP A 57 9.13 -13.33 -13.93
CA ASP A 57 8.74 -13.01 -12.56
C ASP A 57 7.22 -12.93 -12.45
N VAL A 58 6.68 -13.28 -11.30
CA VAL A 58 5.24 -13.23 -11.00
C VAL A 58 5.03 -12.52 -9.67
N LEU A 59 3.84 -12.00 -9.44
CA LEU A 59 3.44 -11.51 -8.11
C LEU A 59 2.97 -12.69 -7.27
N ASN A 60 3.60 -12.91 -6.12
CA ASN A 60 3.11 -13.81 -5.09
C ASN A 60 2.11 -13.05 -4.23
N ILE A 61 0.93 -13.60 -4.07
CA ILE A 61 -0.11 -13.13 -3.17
C ILE A 61 -0.28 -14.16 -2.06
N THR A 62 -0.09 -13.75 -0.82
CA THR A 62 -0.26 -14.61 0.35
C THR A 62 -1.03 -13.87 1.43
N PHE A 63 -1.87 -14.61 2.16
CA PHE A 63 -2.60 -14.10 3.32
C PHE A 63 -3.07 -15.25 4.19
N ASP A 64 -3.43 -14.96 5.43
CA ASP A 64 -4.01 -15.92 6.35
C ASP A 64 -5.49 -15.62 6.60
N TYR A 65 -6.28 -16.68 6.77
CA TYR A 65 -7.65 -16.60 7.27
C TYR A 65 -7.72 -17.33 8.62
N LEU A 66 -8.01 -16.60 9.69
CA LEU A 66 -8.02 -17.11 11.05
C LEU A 66 -9.32 -17.87 11.31
N ASP A 67 -9.31 -19.18 11.07
CA ASP A 67 -10.43 -20.09 11.36
C ASP A 67 -9.92 -21.53 11.57
N TYR A 68 -10.76 -22.37 12.16
CA TYR A 68 -10.55 -23.81 12.26
C TYR A 68 -10.94 -24.54 10.99
N ASP A 69 -11.88 -23.99 10.23
CA ASP A 69 -12.41 -24.58 9.01
C ASP A 69 -11.80 -23.90 7.77
N VAL A 70 -11.65 -24.68 6.71
CA VAL A 70 -11.19 -24.16 5.42
C VAL A 70 -12.33 -23.37 4.74
N HIS A 71 -11.97 -22.23 4.16
CA HIS A 71 -12.85 -21.42 3.34
C HIS A 71 -12.48 -21.56 1.86
N TYR A 72 -13.47 -21.79 1.00
CA TYR A 72 -13.25 -21.83 -0.44
C TYR A 72 -13.36 -20.41 -0.98
N LEU A 73 -12.24 -19.91 -1.48
CA LEU A 73 -12.08 -18.51 -1.84
C LEU A 73 -11.82 -18.36 -3.33
N ARG A 74 -12.26 -17.24 -3.86
CA ARG A 74 -12.01 -16.77 -5.22
C ARG A 74 -11.36 -15.40 -5.24
N TYR A 75 -10.73 -15.09 -6.35
CA TYR A 75 -10.24 -13.76 -6.63
C TYR A 75 -10.68 -13.27 -8.01
N SER A 76 -10.76 -11.96 -8.14
CA SER A 76 -10.96 -11.26 -9.40
C SER A 76 -10.11 -10.02 -9.45
N VAL A 77 -9.88 -9.48 -10.66
CA VAL A 77 -9.15 -8.23 -10.84
C VAL A 77 -9.99 -7.22 -11.62
N ARG A 78 -9.83 -5.94 -11.29
CA ARG A 78 -10.46 -4.84 -12.01
C ARG A 78 -9.40 -3.86 -12.49
N HIS A 79 -9.37 -3.57 -13.78
CA HIS A 79 -8.46 -2.60 -14.34
C HIS A 79 -8.83 -1.18 -13.94
N CYS A 80 -7.82 -0.39 -13.51
CA CYS A 80 -7.95 1.00 -13.09
C CYS A 80 -6.96 1.90 -13.84
N ASN A 81 -7.32 3.16 -13.97
CA ASN A 81 -6.46 4.22 -14.49
C ASN A 81 -5.37 4.63 -13.49
N ALA A 82 -4.47 5.51 -13.87
CA ALA A 82 -3.38 6.01 -13.02
C ALA A 82 -3.88 6.53 -11.65
N ASN A 83 -5.03 7.18 -11.63
CA ASN A 83 -5.68 7.71 -10.42
C ASN A 83 -6.55 6.69 -9.66
N TRP A 84 -6.41 5.41 -9.97
CA TRP A 84 -7.17 4.29 -9.39
C TRP A 84 -8.68 4.30 -9.67
N GLN A 85 -9.19 5.23 -10.48
CA GLN A 85 -10.57 5.11 -10.95
C GLN A 85 -10.69 3.90 -11.90
N PRO A 86 -11.75 3.08 -11.78
CA PRO A 86 -11.98 1.99 -12.70
C PRO A 86 -11.95 2.47 -14.15
N SER A 87 -11.25 1.74 -15.01
CA SER A 87 -11.26 2.05 -16.44
C SER A 87 -12.60 1.64 -17.08
N VAL A 88 -12.82 2.09 -18.30
CA VAL A 88 -14.00 1.71 -19.10
C VAL A 88 -13.83 0.37 -19.82
N LEU A 89 -12.69 -0.32 -19.63
CA LEU A 89 -12.43 -1.61 -20.25
C LEU A 89 -13.29 -2.71 -19.59
N VAL A 90 -13.76 -3.65 -20.41
CA VAL A 90 -14.41 -4.87 -19.91
C VAL A 90 -13.37 -5.96 -19.64
N PRO A 91 -13.65 -6.93 -18.74
CA PRO A 91 -12.66 -7.94 -18.34
C PRO A 91 -11.95 -8.65 -19.49
N SER A 92 -12.66 -9.06 -20.54
CA SER A 92 -12.08 -9.74 -21.70
C SER A 92 -11.09 -8.90 -22.51
N GLU A 93 -10.99 -7.58 -22.26
CA GLU A 93 -10.04 -6.72 -22.94
C GLU A 93 -8.69 -6.66 -22.20
N TYR A 94 -8.66 -6.93 -20.87
CA TYR A 94 -7.45 -6.77 -20.07
C TYR A 94 -6.92 -8.07 -19.46
N VAL A 95 -7.73 -9.12 -19.34
CA VAL A 95 -7.26 -10.46 -18.92
C VAL A 95 -7.71 -11.55 -19.88
N SER A 96 -6.91 -12.62 -19.96
CA SER A 96 -7.31 -13.87 -20.64
C SER A 96 -8.18 -14.72 -19.74
N GLY A 97 -9.02 -15.55 -20.32
CA GLY A 97 -9.86 -16.47 -19.57
C GLY A 97 -11.03 -15.78 -18.87
N PHE A 98 -11.40 -16.30 -17.73
CA PHE A 98 -12.42 -15.71 -16.86
C PHE A 98 -11.75 -14.72 -15.90
N ASN A 99 -12.42 -13.60 -15.60
CA ASN A 99 -11.93 -12.62 -14.64
C ASN A 99 -12.12 -13.08 -13.18
N GLU A 100 -12.23 -14.36 -12.98
CA GLU A 100 -12.40 -15.02 -11.68
C GLU A 100 -11.64 -16.34 -11.68
N ALA A 101 -10.97 -16.65 -10.58
CA ALA A 101 -10.33 -17.93 -10.39
C ALA A 101 -10.39 -18.39 -8.93
N ASP A 102 -10.37 -19.69 -8.71
CA ASP A 102 -10.38 -20.29 -7.40
C ASP A 102 -8.98 -20.25 -6.77
N ILE A 103 -8.89 -20.01 -5.46
CA ILE A 103 -7.65 -20.12 -4.71
C ILE A 103 -7.55 -21.57 -4.22
N THR A 104 -6.71 -22.36 -4.86
CA THR A 104 -6.58 -23.79 -4.61
C THR A 104 -5.35 -24.18 -3.78
N ASP A 105 -4.38 -23.28 -3.66
CA ASP A 105 -3.19 -23.49 -2.82
C ASP A 105 -3.42 -22.88 -1.45
N TYR A 106 -3.70 -23.74 -0.47
CA TYR A 106 -3.86 -23.36 0.93
C TYR A 106 -3.37 -24.48 1.85
N ALA A 107 -2.86 -24.08 3.01
CA ALA A 107 -2.37 -25.01 4.02
C ALA A 107 -2.82 -24.58 5.42
N GLN A 108 -3.25 -25.55 6.23
CA GLN A 108 -3.59 -25.31 7.62
C GLN A 108 -2.35 -25.01 8.44
N SER A 109 -2.47 -24.10 9.41
CA SER A 109 -1.42 -23.85 10.40
C SER A 109 -1.10 -25.10 11.22
N ASN A 110 0.14 -25.28 11.55
CA ASN A 110 0.64 -26.40 12.32
C ASN A 110 1.48 -25.91 13.51
N SER A 111 1.34 -26.55 14.66
CA SER A 111 2.09 -26.23 15.88
C SER A 111 1.92 -24.77 16.35
N THR A 112 0.76 -24.16 16.08
CA THR A 112 0.40 -22.80 16.50
C THR A 112 -0.78 -22.84 17.48
N PHE A 113 -0.86 -21.83 18.37
CA PHE A 113 -2.01 -21.65 19.25
C PHE A 113 -3.19 -21.02 18.52
N VAL A 114 -2.89 -20.10 17.60
CA VAL A 114 -3.91 -19.50 16.73
C VAL A 114 -4.04 -20.34 15.47
N HIS A 115 -5.25 -20.85 15.23
CA HIS A 115 -5.53 -21.64 14.02
C HIS A 115 -5.85 -20.72 12.84
N TYR A 116 -5.25 -21.00 11.71
CA TYR A 116 -5.50 -20.31 10.46
C TYR A 116 -5.23 -21.21 9.26
N TYR A 117 -5.74 -20.81 8.11
CA TYR A 117 -5.33 -21.31 6.80
C TYR A 117 -4.49 -20.24 6.11
N ASN A 118 -3.30 -20.62 5.64
CA ASN A 118 -2.48 -19.77 4.78
C ASN A 118 -2.84 -20.05 3.33
N TYR A 119 -3.22 -19.01 2.60
CA TYR A 119 -3.61 -19.05 1.19
C TYR A 119 -2.52 -18.43 0.33
N ASN A 120 -2.25 -19.05 -0.83
CA ASN A 120 -1.25 -18.59 -1.78
C ASN A 120 -1.77 -18.69 -3.20
N PHE A 121 -1.42 -17.71 -4.02
CA PHE A 121 -1.58 -17.77 -5.47
C PHE A 121 -0.65 -16.77 -6.13
N THR A 122 -0.44 -16.93 -7.43
CA THR A 122 0.42 -16.04 -8.21
C THR A 122 -0.37 -15.32 -9.29
N LEU A 123 0.07 -14.14 -9.68
CA LEU A 123 -0.41 -13.41 -10.84
C LEU A 123 0.78 -12.88 -11.67
N PRO A 124 0.78 -13.10 -13.02
CA PRO A 124 -0.16 -13.94 -13.77
C PRO A 124 -0.01 -15.43 -13.45
N ASN A 125 -1.03 -16.24 -13.80
CA ASN A 125 -1.00 -17.70 -13.70
C ASN A 125 -1.68 -18.33 -14.91
N ALA A 126 -1.87 -19.67 -14.89
CA ALA A 126 -2.49 -20.40 -16.01
C ALA A 126 -3.95 -19.97 -16.29
N ASP A 127 -4.69 -19.56 -15.26
CA ASP A 127 -6.11 -19.20 -15.37
C ASP A 127 -6.31 -17.73 -15.73
N MET A 128 -5.33 -16.87 -15.42
CA MET A 128 -5.43 -15.42 -15.60
C MET A 128 -4.10 -14.82 -16.08
N GLN A 129 -4.08 -14.33 -17.32
CA GLN A 129 -2.96 -13.63 -17.94
C GLN A 129 -3.36 -12.18 -18.24
N PHE A 130 -2.43 -11.22 -18.07
CA PHE A 130 -2.68 -9.81 -18.36
C PHE A 130 -2.40 -9.47 -19.82
N TYR A 131 -3.37 -8.83 -20.49
CA TYR A 131 -3.24 -8.31 -21.85
C TYR A 131 -2.97 -6.82 -21.91
N LYS A 132 -3.30 -6.10 -20.83
CA LYS A 132 -3.14 -4.65 -20.73
C LYS A 132 -2.31 -4.29 -19.51
N SER A 133 -1.49 -3.27 -19.66
CA SER A 133 -0.79 -2.64 -18.54
C SER A 133 -1.69 -1.64 -17.82
N GLY A 134 -1.32 -1.23 -16.62
CA GLY A 134 -2.06 -0.27 -15.80
C GLY A 134 -2.15 -0.72 -14.34
N ASN A 135 -3.04 -0.08 -13.61
CA ASN A 135 -3.35 -0.46 -12.23
C ASN A 135 -4.44 -1.53 -12.18
N TYR A 136 -4.36 -2.40 -11.19
CA TYR A 136 -5.34 -3.45 -10.97
C TYR A 136 -5.75 -3.52 -9.50
N LEU A 137 -7.06 -3.49 -9.25
CA LEU A 137 -7.63 -3.77 -7.96
C LEU A 137 -7.93 -5.27 -7.89
N LEU A 138 -7.20 -5.99 -7.05
CA LEU A 138 -7.45 -7.37 -6.69
C LEU A 138 -8.55 -7.40 -5.64
N THR A 139 -9.54 -8.28 -5.82
CA THR A 139 -10.61 -8.55 -4.84
C THR A 139 -10.63 -10.04 -4.54
N VAL A 140 -10.57 -10.40 -3.24
CA VAL A 140 -10.71 -11.76 -2.76
C VAL A 140 -12.04 -11.88 -2.00
N TYR A 141 -12.81 -12.94 -2.26
CA TYR A 141 -14.15 -13.12 -1.74
C TYR A 141 -14.51 -14.61 -1.58
N GLU A 142 -15.59 -14.89 -0.83
CA GLU A 142 -16.12 -16.24 -0.62
C GLU A 142 -16.68 -16.81 -1.93
N GLN A 143 -16.32 -18.07 -2.25
CA GLN A 143 -16.76 -18.73 -3.48
C GLN A 143 -18.29 -18.83 -3.59
N ASP A 144 -18.94 -19.22 -2.49
CA ASP A 144 -20.39 -19.44 -2.45
C ASP A 144 -21.19 -18.14 -2.28
N ASN A 145 -20.53 -17.05 -1.87
CA ASN A 145 -21.16 -15.75 -1.69
C ASN A 145 -20.24 -14.61 -2.14
N PRO A 146 -20.22 -14.27 -3.44
CA PRO A 146 -19.35 -13.21 -3.99
C PRO A 146 -19.55 -11.82 -3.41
N GLU A 147 -20.69 -11.57 -2.73
CA GLU A 147 -20.95 -10.32 -2.01
C GLU A 147 -20.11 -10.22 -0.72
N THR A 148 -19.63 -11.37 -0.19
CA THR A 148 -18.77 -11.42 0.99
C THR A 148 -17.32 -11.22 0.55
N VAL A 149 -16.93 -9.95 0.39
CA VAL A 149 -15.55 -9.57 0.06
C VAL A 149 -14.71 -9.62 1.33
N LEU A 150 -13.60 -10.36 1.27
CA LEU A 150 -12.65 -10.49 2.37
C LEU A 150 -11.69 -9.32 2.42
N PHE A 151 -11.05 -9.03 1.29
CA PHE A 151 -10.16 -7.88 1.16
C PHE A 151 -10.02 -7.40 -0.28
N GLN A 152 -9.55 -6.18 -0.42
CA GLN A 152 -9.12 -5.59 -1.69
C GLN A 152 -7.68 -5.09 -1.57
N ALA A 153 -6.90 -5.30 -2.62
CA ALA A 153 -5.50 -4.90 -2.66
C ALA A 153 -5.12 -4.33 -4.03
N ARG A 154 -4.08 -3.52 -4.06
CA ARG A 154 -3.58 -2.86 -5.27
C ARG A 154 -2.35 -3.57 -5.81
N LEU A 155 -2.32 -3.78 -7.12
CA LEU A 155 -1.15 -4.21 -7.86
C LEU A 155 -1.09 -3.47 -9.20
N ALA A 156 0.04 -3.55 -9.90
CA ALA A 156 0.19 -2.92 -11.20
C ALA A 156 0.83 -3.87 -12.21
N VAL A 157 0.55 -3.64 -13.49
CA VAL A 157 1.12 -4.36 -14.63
C VAL A 157 1.82 -3.35 -15.52
N CYS A 158 3.12 -3.54 -15.77
CA CYS A 158 3.98 -2.60 -16.48
C CYS A 158 4.46 -3.18 -17.81
N GLU A 159 4.41 -2.36 -18.89
CA GLU A 159 4.98 -2.73 -20.20
C GLU A 159 6.50 -2.63 -20.23
N ASN A 160 7.09 -1.79 -19.37
CA ASN A 160 8.53 -1.52 -19.29
C ASN A 160 9.15 -1.07 -20.65
N THR A 161 8.44 -0.20 -21.36
CA THR A 161 8.84 0.31 -22.70
C THR A 161 9.68 1.58 -22.62
N VAL A 162 9.79 2.21 -21.44
CA VAL A 162 10.59 3.40 -21.18
C VAL A 162 11.52 3.16 -19.98
N ALA A 163 12.65 3.85 -19.94
CA ALA A 163 13.54 3.85 -18.77
C ALA A 163 13.23 5.07 -17.89
N VAL A 164 13.03 4.82 -16.59
CA VAL A 164 12.74 5.87 -15.60
C VAL A 164 13.92 5.96 -14.63
N HIS A 165 14.64 7.08 -14.70
CA HIS A 165 15.78 7.36 -13.81
C HIS A 165 15.35 8.34 -12.74
N VAL A 166 15.36 7.88 -11.50
CA VAL A 166 14.90 8.64 -10.34
C VAL A 166 16.09 9.09 -9.51
N ASP A 167 16.10 10.36 -9.12
CA ASP A 167 17.06 10.93 -8.17
C ASP A 167 16.33 11.58 -7.00
N ALA A 168 16.94 11.55 -5.81
CA ALA A 168 16.42 12.18 -4.62
C ALA A 168 17.54 12.89 -3.88
N THR A 169 17.34 14.18 -3.58
CA THR A 169 18.34 15.03 -2.96
C THR A 169 17.78 15.76 -1.75
N SER A 170 18.63 15.99 -0.75
CA SER A 170 18.33 16.84 0.41
C SER A 170 18.58 18.34 0.16
N ARG A 171 19.08 18.69 -1.04
CA ARG A 171 19.23 20.08 -1.50
C ARG A 171 17.97 20.45 -2.27
N THR A 172 16.96 20.87 -1.54
CA THR A 172 15.64 21.12 -2.11
C THR A 172 15.47 22.59 -2.53
N ASP A 173 14.42 22.88 -3.29
CA ASP A 173 14.04 24.24 -3.66
C ASP A 173 13.48 25.07 -2.48
N VAL A 174 13.31 24.47 -1.29
CA VAL A 174 12.76 25.14 -0.09
C VAL A 174 13.73 25.18 1.08
N ASP A 175 14.60 24.17 1.21
CA ASP A 175 15.64 24.11 2.25
C ASP A 175 16.86 23.34 1.76
N TYR A 176 17.94 23.41 2.53
CA TYR A 176 19.22 22.78 2.19
C TYR A 176 19.69 21.92 3.35
N ASN A 177 19.66 20.60 3.17
CA ASN A 177 20.06 19.62 4.17
C ASN A 177 19.37 19.86 5.53
N ASP A 178 18.05 20.04 5.54
CA ASP A 178 17.29 20.29 6.76
C ASP A 178 16.19 19.23 6.96
N ARG A 179 15.01 19.42 6.41
CA ARG A 179 13.83 18.62 6.75
C ARG A 179 13.20 17.89 5.57
N HIS A 180 13.62 18.21 4.36
CA HIS A 180 12.96 17.69 3.16
C HIS A 180 13.94 16.97 2.24
N GLN A 181 13.36 16.16 1.39
CA GLN A 181 14.01 15.55 0.23
C GLN A 181 13.17 15.87 -1.01
N GLN A 182 13.84 16.24 -2.09
CA GLN A 182 13.21 16.55 -3.37
C GLN A 182 13.54 15.47 -4.37
N VAL A 183 12.49 14.98 -5.03
CA VAL A 183 12.60 13.99 -6.10
C VAL A 183 12.62 14.68 -7.44
N SER A 184 13.55 14.28 -8.30
CA SER A 184 13.55 14.56 -9.72
C SER A 184 13.68 13.27 -10.50
N PHE A 185 13.19 13.22 -11.74
CA PHE A 185 13.34 12.04 -12.57
C PHE A 185 13.29 12.38 -14.05
N THR A 186 13.91 11.50 -14.86
CA THR A 186 13.83 11.52 -16.30
C THR A 186 13.19 10.25 -16.83
N VAL A 187 12.47 10.40 -17.92
CA VAL A 187 11.85 9.29 -18.66
C VAL A 187 12.46 9.26 -20.05
N ASP A 188 13.27 8.23 -20.31
CA ASP A 188 13.90 8.03 -21.61
C ASP A 188 13.06 7.08 -22.46
N TYR A 189 12.73 7.47 -23.67
CA TYR A 189 11.87 6.70 -24.57
C TYR A 189 12.34 6.74 -26.02
N LYS A 190 11.98 5.72 -26.77
CA LYS A 190 12.27 5.70 -28.22
C LYS A 190 11.44 6.78 -28.92
N GLN A 191 12.09 7.56 -29.79
CA GLN A 191 11.42 8.60 -30.56
C GLN A 191 10.23 8.03 -31.34
N GLY A 192 9.07 8.68 -31.23
CA GLY A 192 7.81 8.25 -31.83
C GLY A 192 6.96 7.32 -30.94
N LEU A 193 7.45 6.91 -29.77
CA LEU A 193 6.66 6.12 -28.82
C LEU A 193 5.58 6.96 -28.12
N ILE A 194 5.92 8.20 -27.75
CA ILE A 194 5.04 9.17 -27.11
C ILE A 194 4.91 10.35 -28.06
N ALA A 195 3.69 10.67 -28.47
CA ALA A 195 3.45 11.71 -29.47
C ALA A 195 3.38 13.11 -28.83
N ASP A 196 2.70 13.24 -27.69
CA ASP A 196 2.52 14.49 -26.96
C ASP A 196 2.74 14.31 -25.45
N PRO A 197 4.01 14.34 -25.00
CA PRO A 197 4.34 14.14 -23.60
C PRO A 197 3.63 15.09 -22.61
N TYR A 198 3.21 16.27 -23.06
CA TYR A 198 2.53 17.24 -22.20
C TYR A 198 1.07 16.89 -21.91
N ASN A 199 0.42 16.12 -22.77
CA ASN A 199 -0.99 15.76 -22.65
C ASN A 199 -1.23 14.27 -22.42
N GLU A 200 -0.27 13.40 -22.79
CA GLU A 200 -0.41 11.95 -22.73
C GLU A 200 0.19 11.35 -21.46
N LEU A 201 1.21 12.00 -20.86
CA LEU A 201 1.90 11.44 -19.70
C LEU A 201 1.28 11.86 -18.36
N THR A 202 1.19 10.87 -17.46
CA THR A 202 0.93 11.06 -16.04
C THR A 202 2.01 10.31 -15.25
N ALA A 203 2.67 10.99 -14.32
CA ALA A 203 3.59 10.33 -13.40
C ALA A 203 2.99 10.31 -11.98
N VAL A 204 3.19 9.22 -11.27
CA VAL A 204 2.78 9.06 -9.87
C VAL A 204 4.00 8.74 -9.05
N VAL A 205 4.26 9.55 -8.02
CA VAL A 205 5.42 9.43 -7.14
C VAL A 205 4.96 9.13 -5.72
N SER A 206 5.52 8.11 -5.11
CA SER A 206 5.26 7.74 -3.70
C SER A 206 6.56 7.62 -2.91
N GLN A 207 6.49 7.91 -1.61
CA GLN A 207 7.57 7.75 -0.65
C GLN A 207 7.24 6.58 0.28
N ASN A 208 8.15 5.59 0.40
CA ASN A 208 8.02 4.43 1.28
C ASN A 208 6.70 3.66 1.10
N SER A 209 6.23 3.54 -0.14
CA SER A 209 4.97 2.88 -0.50
C SER A 209 3.73 3.41 0.24
N ARG A 210 3.78 4.63 0.78
CA ARG A 210 2.66 5.29 1.43
C ARG A 210 1.64 5.77 0.40
N LEU A 211 0.36 5.51 0.66
CA LEU A 211 -0.74 5.90 -0.21
C LEU A 211 -1.28 7.30 0.11
N ASP A 212 -1.07 7.76 1.34
CA ASP A 212 -1.58 9.04 1.82
C ASP A 212 -0.79 10.27 1.33
N ASN A 213 0.42 10.05 0.82
CA ASN A 213 1.30 11.10 0.30
C ASN A 213 1.69 10.92 -1.18
N GLU A 214 0.95 10.11 -1.95
CA GLU A 214 1.17 9.97 -3.39
C GLU A 214 0.96 11.31 -4.12
N VAL A 215 1.87 11.62 -5.05
CA VAL A 215 1.85 12.84 -5.87
C VAL A 215 1.58 12.49 -7.32
N TYR A 216 0.59 13.15 -7.92
CA TYR A 216 0.20 12.98 -9.32
C TYR A 216 0.66 14.18 -10.14
N LEU A 217 1.44 13.92 -11.20
CA LEU A 217 2.01 14.93 -12.09
C LEU A 217 1.52 14.70 -13.51
N THR A 218 0.90 15.72 -14.11
CA THR A 218 0.41 15.70 -15.48
C THR A 218 1.23 16.58 -16.42
N ARG A 219 2.22 17.31 -15.90
CA ARG A 219 3.04 18.21 -16.71
C ARG A 219 4.51 18.05 -16.40
N PRO A 220 5.34 17.71 -17.39
CA PRO A 220 6.78 17.69 -17.23
C PRO A 220 7.36 19.11 -17.12
N PHE A 221 8.55 19.21 -16.53
CA PHE A 221 9.35 20.42 -16.52
C PHE A 221 9.93 20.74 -17.89
N MET A 222 10.47 19.72 -18.58
CA MET A 222 11.09 19.87 -19.90
C MET A 222 10.86 18.63 -20.75
N VAL A 223 10.65 18.85 -22.04
CA VAL A 223 10.57 17.80 -23.06
C VAL A 223 11.67 17.99 -24.08
N SER A 224 12.47 16.98 -24.31
CA SER A 224 13.52 16.89 -25.34
C SER A 224 13.26 15.68 -26.25
N PRO A 225 13.85 15.59 -27.44
CA PRO A 225 13.70 14.43 -28.28
C PRO A 225 14.13 13.14 -27.56
N GLY A 226 13.19 12.23 -27.29
CA GLY A 226 13.42 10.95 -26.62
C GLY A 226 13.55 11.03 -25.10
N GLN A 227 13.36 12.18 -24.47
CA GLN A 227 13.46 12.33 -23.01
C GLN A 227 12.47 13.35 -22.47
N VAL A 228 11.87 13.03 -21.33
CA VAL A 228 11.04 13.93 -20.54
C VAL A 228 11.66 14.08 -19.16
N THR A 229 11.72 15.31 -18.65
CA THR A 229 12.28 15.65 -17.33
C THR A 229 11.20 16.19 -16.40
N TYR A 230 11.18 15.71 -15.17
CA TYR A 230 10.39 16.23 -14.05
C TYR A 230 11.36 16.71 -12.97
N ASP A 231 11.44 17.99 -12.79
CA ASP A 231 12.36 18.63 -11.85
C ASP A 231 11.75 19.95 -11.35
N HIS A 232 12.36 20.55 -10.33
CA HIS A 232 11.94 21.85 -9.76
C HIS A 232 10.43 21.93 -9.47
N ASN A 233 9.81 20.83 -9.06
CA ASN A 233 8.40 20.78 -8.73
C ASN A 233 8.20 20.71 -7.21
N ARG A 234 7.54 21.71 -6.65
CA ARG A 234 7.29 21.77 -5.21
C ARG A 234 6.48 20.61 -4.68
N SER A 235 5.63 19.99 -5.50
CA SER A 235 4.88 18.78 -5.11
C SER A 235 5.77 17.56 -4.94
N LEU A 236 7.00 17.57 -5.49
CA LEU A 236 7.98 16.51 -5.34
C LEU A 236 8.94 16.73 -4.15
N ILE A 237 8.63 17.68 -3.27
CA ILE A 237 9.35 17.92 -2.02
C ILE A 237 8.60 17.22 -0.90
N PHE A 238 9.17 16.13 -0.39
CA PHE A 238 8.61 15.30 0.67
C PHE A 238 9.26 15.63 2.01
N PRO A 239 8.51 15.59 3.14
CA PRO A 239 9.12 15.51 4.45
C PRO A 239 10.08 14.32 4.49
N ALA A 240 11.30 14.53 4.99
CA ALA A 240 12.31 13.48 4.97
C ALA A 240 11.99 12.31 5.93
N GLY A 241 11.15 12.54 6.94
CA GLY A 241 10.87 11.54 7.96
C GLY A 241 12.12 11.13 8.75
N ASN A 242 12.10 9.93 9.28
CA ASN A 242 13.22 9.31 9.97
C ASN A 242 13.30 7.83 9.59
N GLU A 243 14.41 7.16 9.92
CA GLU A 243 14.53 5.72 9.73
C GLU A 243 13.37 5.00 10.44
N TYR A 244 12.77 4.00 9.78
CA TYR A 244 11.72 3.21 10.39
C TYR A 244 12.20 2.54 11.68
N ARG A 245 11.33 2.41 12.66
CA ARG A 245 11.56 1.59 13.84
C ARG A 245 11.47 0.12 13.46
N ARG A 246 12.17 -0.74 14.19
CA ARG A 246 12.19 -2.19 13.90
C ARG A 246 11.86 -2.99 15.12
N ILE A 247 11.01 -3.99 14.94
CA ILE A 247 10.75 -5.04 15.92
C ILE A 247 10.86 -6.42 15.26
N GLU A 248 11.23 -7.40 16.05
CA GLU A 248 11.20 -8.80 15.68
C GLU A 248 10.45 -9.61 16.73
N THR A 249 9.59 -10.52 16.27
CA THR A 249 8.86 -11.49 17.11
C THR A 249 9.11 -12.91 16.60
N VAL A 250 10.29 -13.14 16.02
CA VAL A 250 10.65 -14.37 15.30
C VAL A 250 10.84 -15.58 16.19
N ASN A 251 11.02 -15.40 17.49
CA ASN A 251 11.18 -16.46 18.48
C ASN A 251 10.33 -16.17 19.71
N LEU A 252 9.51 -17.14 20.14
CA LEU A 252 8.60 -16.97 21.29
C LEU A 252 9.29 -17.20 22.65
N HIS A 253 10.46 -17.85 22.64
CA HIS A 253 11.14 -18.32 23.84
C HIS A 253 12.45 -17.57 24.14
N SER A 254 12.84 -16.62 23.28
CA SER A 254 14.06 -15.84 23.44
C SER A 254 13.81 -14.35 23.22
N LEU A 255 14.78 -13.52 23.63
CA LEU A 255 14.71 -12.08 23.43
C LEU A 255 14.81 -11.75 21.93
N ASN A 256 13.89 -10.93 21.47
CA ASN A 256 13.83 -10.39 20.13
C ASN A 256 14.17 -8.91 20.09
N MET A 257 14.52 -8.39 18.92
CA MET A 257 14.79 -6.96 18.72
C MET A 257 13.53 -6.13 19.04
N GLY A 258 13.68 -5.08 19.85
CA GLY A 258 12.58 -4.16 20.18
C GLY A 258 11.53 -4.72 21.13
N VAL A 259 11.60 -6.01 21.48
CA VAL A 259 10.68 -6.66 22.42
C VAL A 259 11.28 -6.66 23.82
N GLU A 260 10.49 -6.26 24.81
CA GLU A 260 10.85 -6.33 26.21
C GLU A 260 10.53 -7.71 26.77
N ARG A 261 9.35 -8.28 26.39
CA ARG A 261 8.83 -9.51 26.98
C ARG A 261 7.85 -10.19 26.03
N VAL A 262 7.89 -11.52 25.99
CA VAL A 262 6.86 -12.38 25.39
C VAL A 262 6.28 -13.26 26.48
N GLN A 263 4.95 -13.28 26.63
CA GLN A 263 4.22 -14.10 27.60
C GLN A 263 2.98 -14.69 26.96
N TYR A 264 2.63 -15.92 27.37
CA TYR A 264 1.37 -16.54 26.97
C TYR A 264 0.26 -16.18 27.96
N PHE A 265 -0.84 -15.63 27.45
CA PHE A 265 -2.11 -15.46 28.13
C PHE A 265 -3.20 -15.99 27.20
N GLU A 266 -3.86 -17.08 27.60
CA GLU A 266 -4.86 -17.73 26.76
C GLU A 266 -5.86 -16.72 26.14
N PRO A 267 -6.11 -16.75 24.83
CA PRO A 267 -5.63 -17.74 23.85
C PRO A 267 -4.38 -17.33 23.07
N TYR A 268 -3.71 -16.19 23.41
CA TYR A 268 -2.63 -15.63 22.62
C TYR A 268 -1.31 -15.54 23.35
N TYR A 269 -0.22 -15.53 22.61
CA TYR A 269 1.01 -14.90 23.06
C TYR A 269 0.86 -13.38 23.04
N HIS A 270 1.49 -12.72 23.98
CA HIS A 270 1.55 -11.26 24.08
C HIS A 270 3.01 -10.82 24.00
N ALA A 271 3.32 -9.98 23.03
CA ALA A 271 4.62 -9.33 22.89
C ALA A 271 4.53 -7.89 23.39
N THR A 272 5.10 -7.61 24.55
CA THR A 272 5.25 -6.24 25.04
C THR A 272 6.50 -5.65 24.40
N LEU A 273 6.33 -4.60 23.60
CA LEU A 273 7.45 -3.89 23.01
C LEU A 273 8.10 -2.95 24.05
N ARG A 274 9.37 -2.63 23.83
CA ARG A 274 10.01 -1.54 24.57
C ARG A 274 9.25 -0.25 24.30
N VAL A 275 9.13 0.58 25.31
CA VAL A 275 8.49 1.89 25.16
C VAL A 275 9.31 2.73 24.18
N ASP A 276 8.67 3.17 23.12
CA ASP A 276 9.25 4.11 22.17
C ASP A 276 9.17 5.54 22.70
N GLU A 277 10.18 6.33 22.44
CA GLU A 277 10.18 7.76 22.72
C GLU A 277 9.97 8.57 21.44
N ALA A 278 9.33 9.74 21.56
CA ALA A 278 9.31 10.71 20.47
C ALA A 278 10.75 11.18 20.20
N ARG A 279 11.17 11.09 18.95
CA ARG A 279 12.56 11.37 18.53
C ARG A 279 12.71 12.57 17.59
N ALA A 280 11.66 13.41 17.50
CA ALA A 280 11.68 14.61 16.66
C ALA A 280 12.84 15.56 17.00
N ALA A 281 13.12 15.74 18.30
CA ALA A 281 14.22 16.58 18.79
C ALA A 281 15.58 15.85 18.85
N SER A 282 15.60 14.52 18.70
CA SER A 282 16.84 13.74 18.79
C SER A 282 17.71 13.91 17.54
N PRO A 283 19.05 13.82 17.65
CA PRO A 283 19.93 13.75 16.50
C PRO A 283 19.57 12.55 15.61
N TYR A 284 19.84 12.67 14.31
CA TYR A 284 19.70 11.55 13.38
C TYR A 284 20.61 10.38 13.80
N LEU A 285 20.06 9.20 13.77
CA LEU A 285 20.78 7.94 13.93
C LEU A 285 20.43 7.03 12.75
N TYR A 286 21.44 6.65 11.98
CA TYR A 286 21.27 5.70 10.88
C TYR A 286 20.87 4.31 11.40
N ASP A 287 19.89 3.72 10.77
CA ASP A 287 19.57 2.29 10.90
C ASP A 287 19.30 1.70 9.52
N LYS A 288 19.67 0.43 9.33
CA LYS A 288 19.36 -0.29 8.10
C LYS A 288 17.95 -0.86 8.19
N THR A 289 17.02 -0.17 7.58
CA THR A 289 15.59 -0.54 7.56
C THR A 289 15.16 -1.12 6.22
N GLN A 290 13.93 -1.63 6.15
CA GLN A 290 13.28 -2.08 4.93
C GLN A 290 12.14 -1.10 4.53
N HIS A 291 12.27 0.19 4.83
CA HIS A 291 11.35 1.26 4.40
C HIS A 291 9.86 0.99 4.70
N GLY A 292 9.58 0.37 5.85
CA GLY A 292 8.22 0.06 6.29
C GLY A 292 7.72 -1.33 5.91
N HIS A 293 8.50 -2.13 5.18
CA HIS A 293 8.13 -3.52 4.86
C HIS A 293 8.19 -4.44 6.09
N PHE A 294 7.56 -5.61 5.95
CA PHE A 294 7.62 -6.67 6.97
C PHE A 294 7.83 -8.04 6.33
N THR A 295 8.31 -8.97 7.12
CA THR A 295 8.55 -10.35 6.69
C THR A 295 8.04 -11.30 7.75
N ILE A 296 7.22 -12.27 7.36
CA ILE A 296 6.80 -13.37 8.22
C ILE A 296 7.95 -14.34 8.38
N ARG A 297 8.33 -14.62 9.63
CA ARG A 297 9.44 -15.49 9.94
C ARG A 297 9.27 -16.12 11.31
N ASN A 298 9.45 -17.44 11.36
CA ASN A 298 9.65 -18.19 12.58
C ASN A 298 11.12 -18.68 12.60
N ALA A 299 11.89 -18.28 13.60
CA ALA A 299 13.31 -18.67 13.70
C ALA A 299 13.50 -20.13 14.13
N GLU A 300 12.44 -20.78 14.60
CA GLU A 300 12.44 -22.17 15.08
C GLU A 300 11.89 -23.14 14.04
N SER A 301 11.47 -22.66 12.85
CA SER A 301 10.91 -23.48 11.78
C SER A 301 11.30 -22.96 10.39
N ASP A 302 11.47 -23.89 9.45
CA ASP A 302 11.64 -23.61 8.02
C ASP A 302 10.30 -23.33 7.32
N TYR A 303 9.15 -23.61 7.99
CA TYR A 303 7.81 -23.46 7.44
C TYR A 303 7.09 -22.23 8.01
N SER A 304 7.74 -21.07 7.92
CA SER A 304 7.23 -19.82 8.51
C SER A 304 5.81 -19.46 8.08
N ALA A 305 5.36 -19.85 6.88
CA ALA A 305 4.01 -19.56 6.39
C ALA A 305 2.92 -20.23 7.24
N THR A 306 3.16 -21.45 7.74
CA THR A 306 2.16 -22.26 8.46
C THR A 306 2.53 -22.54 9.92
N GLU A 307 3.77 -22.26 10.34
CA GLU A 307 4.25 -22.56 11.70
C GLU A 307 4.65 -21.27 12.48
N SER A 308 4.24 -20.12 12.00
CA SER A 308 4.35 -18.84 12.74
C SER A 308 3.04 -18.58 13.49
N ASP A 309 3.15 -18.31 14.79
CA ASP A 309 1.97 -18.00 15.61
C ASP A 309 1.60 -16.51 15.52
N TYR A 310 0.41 -16.17 15.97
CA TYR A 310 -0.06 -14.81 16.10
C TYR A 310 0.07 -14.33 17.55
N LEU A 311 0.57 -13.10 17.70
CA LEU A 311 0.78 -12.47 19.00
C LEU A 311 0.00 -11.18 19.06
N VAL A 312 -0.61 -10.89 20.23
CA VAL A 312 -1.05 -9.53 20.56
C VAL A 312 0.21 -8.70 20.84
N THR A 313 0.54 -7.81 19.94
CA THR A 313 1.73 -6.95 20.02
C THR A 313 1.34 -5.59 20.60
N HIS A 314 1.90 -5.26 21.75
CA HIS A 314 1.60 -4.04 22.51
C HIS A 314 2.61 -2.94 22.16
N PHE A 315 2.17 -1.97 21.37
CA PHE A 315 2.92 -0.76 21.07
C PHE A 315 2.71 0.28 22.16
N SER A 316 3.79 0.96 22.57
CA SER A 316 3.75 2.04 23.55
C SER A 316 4.66 3.18 23.10
N LEU A 317 4.13 4.40 23.09
CA LEU A 317 4.86 5.61 22.71
C LEU A 317 4.79 6.63 23.84
N ASP A 318 5.94 6.98 24.40
CA ASP A 318 6.11 8.06 25.36
C ASP A 318 6.28 9.38 24.61
N CYS A 319 5.25 10.20 24.65
CA CYS A 319 5.27 11.56 24.15
C CYS A 319 4.16 12.38 24.82
N ASP A 320 4.33 13.70 24.83
CA ASP A 320 3.32 14.62 25.33
C ASP A 320 1.98 14.39 24.62
N ARG A 321 0.89 14.56 25.38
CA ARG A 321 -0.45 14.42 24.82
C ARG A 321 -0.68 15.42 23.68
N MET A 322 -0.86 14.90 22.48
CA MET A 322 -1.12 15.66 21.27
C MET A 322 -2.61 15.93 21.10
N THR A 323 -2.95 17.18 20.77
CA THR A 323 -4.32 17.60 20.48
C THR A 323 -4.45 18.05 19.04
N GLY A 324 -5.68 17.99 18.49
CA GLY A 324 -5.92 18.44 17.10
C GLY A 324 -5.65 17.41 16.03
N GLY A 325 -5.43 16.15 16.40
CA GLY A 325 -5.19 15.03 15.50
C GLY A 325 -5.15 13.71 16.24
N LYS A 326 -4.78 12.65 15.50
CA LYS A 326 -4.64 11.29 16.00
C LYS A 326 -3.28 10.72 15.60
N ILE A 327 -2.79 9.78 16.38
CA ILE A 327 -1.54 9.06 16.10
C ILE A 327 -1.87 7.65 15.62
N TYR A 328 -1.15 7.20 14.60
CA TYR A 328 -1.32 5.87 14.03
C TYR A 328 0.03 5.14 13.94
N VAL A 329 0.01 3.85 14.21
CA VAL A 329 1.11 2.94 13.82
C VAL A 329 1.02 2.72 12.32
N GLN A 330 2.10 2.97 11.59
CA GLN A 330 2.15 2.84 10.13
C GLN A 330 3.33 1.97 9.69
N GLY A 331 3.05 1.06 8.79
CA GLY A 331 3.98 0.20 8.05
C GLY A 331 3.20 -0.53 6.96
N ALA A 332 3.86 -1.33 6.14
CA ALA A 332 3.18 -2.13 5.10
C ALA A 332 2.15 -3.10 5.69
N PHE A 333 2.40 -3.60 6.90
CA PHE A 333 1.49 -4.52 7.61
C PHE A 333 0.19 -3.86 8.09
N THR A 334 0.12 -2.53 8.12
CA THR A 334 -1.10 -1.79 8.47
C THR A 334 -1.88 -1.34 7.24
N GLN A 335 -1.35 -1.58 6.04
CA GLN A 335 -2.01 -1.16 4.81
C GLN A 335 -3.33 -1.91 4.60
N GLY A 336 -4.41 -1.16 4.44
CA GLY A 336 -5.74 -1.71 4.25
C GLY A 336 -6.47 -2.11 5.54
N LEU A 337 -5.81 -2.09 6.70
CA LEU A 337 -6.49 -2.31 7.98
C LEU A 337 -7.42 -1.14 8.30
N PRO A 338 -8.52 -1.38 9.05
CA PRO A 338 -9.33 -0.30 9.59
C PRO A 338 -8.47 0.67 10.41
N ALA A 339 -8.70 1.97 10.23
CA ALA A 339 -7.92 2.98 10.95
C ALA A 339 -7.97 2.80 12.48
N ALA A 340 -9.09 2.31 13.02
CA ALA A 340 -9.26 2.04 14.44
C ALA A 340 -8.27 0.98 14.97
N ASP A 341 -7.86 0.02 14.13
CA ASP A 341 -6.94 -1.06 14.52
C ASP A 341 -5.48 -0.58 14.60
N CYS A 342 -5.18 0.59 14.04
CA CYS A 342 -3.84 1.18 14.00
C CYS A 342 -3.75 2.47 14.83
N GLU A 343 -4.88 2.98 15.34
CA GLU A 343 -4.95 4.21 16.13
C GLU A 343 -4.36 4.01 17.53
N MET A 344 -3.48 4.91 17.94
CA MET A 344 -2.94 4.93 19.29
C MET A 344 -3.83 5.74 20.22
N HIS A 345 -4.10 5.20 21.39
CA HIS A 345 -4.93 5.82 22.42
C HIS A 345 -4.08 6.26 23.61
N TYR A 346 -4.30 7.50 24.08
CA TYR A 346 -3.57 8.02 25.22
C TYR A 346 -4.08 7.41 26.53
N ASP A 347 -3.21 6.65 27.20
CA ASP A 347 -3.48 6.07 28.52
C ASP A 347 -3.06 7.06 29.60
N GLN A 348 -4.02 7.58 30.33
CA GLN A 348 -3.79 8.59 31.40
C GLN A 348 -2.91 8.06 32.54
N PRO A 349 -3.09 6.81 33.06
CA PRO A 349 -2.28 6.27 34.11
C PRO A 349 -0.80 6.13 33.80
N SER A 350 -0.46 5.66 32.60
CA SER A 350 0.93 5.50 32.16
C SER A 350 1.53 6.78 31.58
N GLY A 351 0.69 7.71 31.11
CA GLY A 351 1.14 8.91 30.41
C GLY A 351 1.65 8.64 29.00
N THR A 352 1.35 7.46 28.42
CA THR A 352 1.82 7.03 27.10
C THR A 352 0.66 6.81 26.13
N TYR A 353 0.96 6.81 24.84
CA TYR A 353 0.04 6.31 23.82
C TYR A 353 0.23 4.81 23.66
N THR A 354 -0.87 4.06 23.50
CA THR A 354 -0.84 2.60 23.36
C THR A 354 -1.70 2.14 22.17
N CYS A 355 -1.27 1.04 21.54
CA CYS A 355 -2.04 0.35 20.50
C CYS A 355 -1.71 -1.15 20.56
N ASP A 356 -2.74 -1.99 20.51
CA ASP A 356 -2.62 -3.45 20.52
C ASP A 356 -2.98 -3.98 19.14
N MET A 357 -2.07 -4.78 18.54
CA MET A 357 -2.29 -5.35 17.21
C MET A 357 -2.01 -6.85 17.23
N LEU A 358 -2.89 -7.64 16.61
CA LEU A 358 -2.65 -9.06 16.41
C LEU A 358 -1.76 -9.25 15.18
N LEU A 359 -0.47 -9.53 15.39
CA LEU A 359 0.54 -9.70 14.35
C LEU A 359 1.09 -11.12 14.35
N LYS A 360 1.40 -11.65 13.16
CA LYS A 360 2.09 -12.94 12.99
C LYS A 360 3.55 -12.82 13.39
N GLN A 361 4.19 -13.90 13.84
CA GLN A 361 5.64 -13.91 14.07
C GLN A 361 6.38 -13.40 12.83
N GLY A 362 7.32 -12.47 13.03
CA GLY A 362 8.03 -11.84 11.92
C GLY A 362 8.96 -10.71 12.35
N ALA A 363 9.44 -10.02 11.33
CA ALA A 363 10.22 -8.79 11.45
C ALA A 363 9.43 -7.64 10.80
N TYR A 364 9.25 -6.56 11.50
CA TYR A 364 8.37 -5.45 11.10
C TYR A 364 9.10 -4.12 11.18
N ASN A 365 8.90 -3.30 10.15
CA ASN A 365 9.29 -1.91 10.15
C ASN A 365 8.04 -1.04 10.33
N TYR A 366 8.09 -0.07 11.24
CA TYR A 366 6.98 0.82 11.54
C TYR A 366 7.46 2.22 11.91
N GLN A 367 6.52 3.16 11.84
CA GLN A 367 6.68 4.53 12.33
C GLN A 367 5.36 5.03 12.92
N TYR A 368 5.41 6.16 13.61
CA TYR A 368 4.23 6.83 14.10
C TYR A 368 3.89 8.03 13.23
N LEU A 369 2.67 8.08 12.74
CA LEU A 369 2.15 9.20 11.96
C LEU A 369 1.14 9.99 12.79
N TRP A 370 1.35 11.28 12.89
CA TRP A 370 0.33 12.19 13.40
C TRP A 370 -0.53 12.70 12.25
N VAL A 371 -1.84 12.45 12.31
CA VAL A 371 -2.81 12.86 11.31
C VAL A 371 -3.66 13.99 11.89
N PRO A 372 -3.51 15.25 11.40
CA PRO A 372 -4.32 16.38 11.86
C PRO A 372 -5.80 16.17 11.59
N ASN A 373 -6.67 16.70 12.44
CA ASN A 373 -8.10 16.69 12.21
C ASN A 373 -8.45 17.34 10.86
N GLY A 374 -9.22 16.63 10.04
CA GLY A 374 -9.59 17.07 8.69
C GLY A 374 -8.53 16.85 7.61
N SER A 375 -7.39 16.25 7.94
CA SER A 375 -6.39 15.78 6.98
C SER A 375 -6.50 14.28 6.78
N SER A 376 -6.12 13.80 5.59
CA SER A 376 -5.88 12.38 5.31
C SER A 376 -4.38 12.05 5.21
N VAL A 377 -3.50 13.05 5.33
CA VAL A 377 -2.06 12.89 5.20
C VAL A 377 -1.40 12.88 6.57
N GLY A 378 -0.68 11.80 6.86
CA GLY A 378 0.07 11.63 8.10
C GLY A 378 1.42 12.37 8.06
N GLN A 379 1.77 12.98 9.16
CA GLN A 379 3.00 13.73 9.38
C GLN A 379 3.96 12.96 10.27
N THR A 380 5.21 12.85 9.84
CA THR A 380 6.32 12.25 10.60
C THR A 380 6.96 13.25 11.57
N GLY A 381 7.00 14.52 11.17
CA GLY A 381 7.73 15.58 11.85
C GLY A 381 7.48 15.70 13.36
N PRO A 382 6.23 15.64 13.86
CA PRO A 382 5.94 15.82 15.29
C PRO A 382 6.49 14.73 16.22
N ILE A 383 6.59 13.49 15.75
CA ILE A 383 6.98 12.32 16.58
C ILE A 383 8.34 11.78 16.15
N GLU A 384 8.46 11.44 14.86
CA GLU A 384 9.69 10.85 14.34
C GLU A 384 10.77 11.90 14.03
N GLY A 385 10.34 13.11 13.69
CA GLY A 385 11.18 14.17 13.14
C GLY A 385 11.40 13.98 11.65
N ASP A 386 11.87 15.04 11.00
CA ASP A 386 12.24 15.00 9.59
C ASP A 386 13.75 15.24 9.48
N LYS A 387 14.48 14.22 9.08
CA LYS A 387 15.95 14.17 9.03
C LYS A 387 16.38 13.97 7.58
N TYR A 388 17.03 14.96 6.98
CA TYR A 388 17.41 14.92 5.57
C TYR A 388 18.26 13.70 5.19
N GLN A 389 18.97 13.11 6.16
CA GLN A 389 19.84 11.93 5.98
C GLN A 389 19.04 10.62 5.83
N THR A 390 17.75 10.62 6.15
CA THR A 390 16.91 9.41 6.14
C THR A 390 16.97 8.73 4.79
N THR A 391 17.17 7.41 4.79
CA THR A 391 17.10 6.61 3.58
C THR A 391 15.65 6.29 3.27
N ASN A 392 15.05 7.01 2.32
CA ASN A 392 13.68 6.78 1.87
C ASN A 392 13.67 6.04 0.53
N GLU A 393 12.65 5.21 0.32
CA GLU A 393 12.32 4.65 -0.97
C GLU A 393 11.41 5.62 -1.74
N TYR A 394 11.78 5.95 -2.97
CA TYR A 394 10.94 6.72 -3.89
C TYR A 394 10.62 5.86 -5.11
N LEU A 395 9.32 5.60 -5.30
CA LEU A 395 8.80 4.90 -6.47
C LEU A 395 8.14 5.90 -7.40
N VAL A 396 8.57 5.89 -8.67
CA VAL A 396 7.96 6.67 -9.75
C VAL A 396 7.32 5.72 -10.74
N LYS A 397 6.02 5.85 -10.99
CA LYS A 397 5.26 5.14 -12.03
C LYS A 397 4.90 6.11 -13.14
N VAL A 398 5.14 5.74 -14.40
CA VAL A 398 4.87 6.59 -15.57
C VAL A 398 3.80 5.94 -16.43
N TYR A 399 2.71 6.65 -16.57
CA TYR A 399 1.56 6.24 -17.37
C TYR A 399 1.47 7.07 -18.64
N ASP A 400 1.00 6.44 -19.70
CA ASP A 400 0.77 7.03 -21.00
C ASP A 400 -0.67 6.75 -21.45
N ARG A 401 -1.35 7.81 -21.89
CA ARG A 401 -2.67 7.70 -22.54
C ARG A 401 -2.64 8.41 -23.87
N PRO A 402 -2.25 7.72 -24.95
CA PRO A 402 -2.30 8.29 -26.29
C PRO A 402 -3.71 8.76 -26.67
N SER A 403 -3.75 9.77 -27.55
CA SER A 403 -5.02 10.29 -28.03
C SER A 403 -5.87 9.17 -28.66
N GLY A 404 -7.12 9.02 -28.19
CA GLY A 404 -8.04 7.97 -28.58
C GLY A 404 -8.00 6.69 -27.75
N GLU A 405 -7.01 6.51 -26.86
CA GLU A 405 -6.99 5.39 -25.92
C GLU A 405 -7.98 5.61 -24.75
N ARG A 406 -8.50 4.50 -24.24
CA ARG A 406 -9.58 4.52 -23.23
C ARG A 406 -9.07 4.30 -21.80
N TYR A 407 -7.76 4.08 -21.61
CA TYR A 407 -7.16 3.74 -20.31
C TYR A 407 -5.71 4.24 -20.22
N ASP A 408 -5.18 4.34 -19.01
CA ASP A 408 -3.79 4.69 -18.76
C ASP A 408 -2.91 3.44 -18.80
N ARG A 409 -1.95 3.37 -19.71
CA ARG A 409 -0.94 2.31 -19.79
C ARG A 409 0.19 2.63 -18.82
N LEU A 410 0.58 1.71 -17.96
CA LEU A 410 1.81 1.84 -17.17
C LEU A 410 3.00 1.42 -18.07
N ILE A 411 3.75 2.39 -18.56
CA ILE A 411 4.81 2.17 -19.56
C ILE A 411 6.20 2.00 -18.95
N GLY A 412 6.40 2.43 -17.70
CA GLY A 412 7.65 2.26 -16.98
C GLY A 412 7.54 2.67 -15.53
N TYR A 413 8.52 2.24 -14.73
CA TYR A 413 8.69 2.68 -13.35
C TYR A 413 10.17 2.73 -12.97
N GLY A 414 10.47 3.51 -11.95
CA GLY A 414 11.82 3.61 -11.38
C GLY A 414 11.77 3.70 -9.87
N ILE A 415 12.80 3.20 -9.21
CA ILE A 415 12.95 3.25 -7.75
C ILE A 415 14.29 3.88 -7.42
N ASN A 416 14.31 4.75 -6.42
CA ASN A 416 15.52 5.31 -5.83
C ASN A 416 15.45 5.19 -4.31
N TYR A 417 16.59 4.91 -3.71
CA TYR A 417 16.76 4.94 -2.26
C TYR A 417 17.59 6.18 -1.92
N GLY A 418 16.87 7.30 -1.70
CA GLY A 418 17.45 8.61 -1.44
C GLY A 418 17.79 8.85 0.02
N GLY A 419 18.61 9.88 0.30
CA GLY A 419 18.90 10.33 1.67
C GLY A 419 20.37 10.69 1.94
N LYS A 420 21.22 10.81 0.93
CA LYS A 420 22.62 11.22 1.13
C LYS A 420 22.94 12.52 0.43
#